data_38f66f06aa96a4f5e8f0aed8ba46dad0
#
_entry.id   38f66f06aa96a4f5e8f0aed8ba46dad0
#
_cell.length_a   1.000
_cell.length_b   1.000
_cell.length_c   1.000
_cell.angle_alpha   90.00
_cell.angle_beta   90.00
_cell.angle_gamma   90.00
#
_symmetry.space_group_name_H-M   'P 1'
#
loop_
_entity.id
_entity.type
_entity.pdbx_description
1 polymer ?
#
loop_
_entity_poly.entity_id
_entity_poly.type
_entity_poly.pdbx_seq_one_letter_code
_entity_poly.pdbx_strand_id
1 'polypeptide(L)'
;VCSVTDEPPTLLVCLNRGSAMHGVFQANGRVCVNVLAGEQQELALHFAGATKVAMAERFTWEVWDRDQDLPVLKDALVTAVGTIKHAVPMGSHSVLFVDIEQIRTRTGGQSLVYFNRAFHRLDATPLVPEGARP
;
A
#
# COMPACT_ATOMS: atom_id res chain seq x y z
N VAL A 1 0.96 -7.38 -0.70
CA VAL A 1 -0.41 -7.17 -0.17
C VAL A 1 -1.39 -7.99 -0.99
N CYS A 2 -2.32 -8.67 -0.34
CA CYS A 2 -3.46 -9.30 -1.02
C CYS A 2 -4.70 -9.33 -0.11
N SER A 3 -5.87 -9.52 -0.72
CA SER A 3 -7.13 -9.71 0.00
C SER A 3 -7.18 -11.10 0.64
N VAL A 4 -7.68 -11.18 1.87
CA VAL A 4 -7.89 -12.43 2.61
C VAL A 4 -9.38 -12.79 2.63
N THR A 5 -10.22 -11.87 3.08
CA THR A 5 -11.67 -12.07 3.22
C THR A 5 -12.38 -10.71 3.21
N ASP A 6 -13.65 -10.74 2.83
CA ASP A 6 -14.51 -9.56 2.80
C ASP A 6 -15.22 -9.33 4.14
N GLU A 7 -15.40 -10.37 4.92
CA GLU A 7 -16.12 -10.29 6.21
C GLU A 7 -15.42 -11.13 7.30
N PRO A 8 -14.78 -10.46 8.25
CA PRO A 8 -14.47 -9.02 8.26
C PRO A 8 -13.49 -8.65 7.14
N PRO A 9 -13.51 -7.41 6.61
CA PRO A 9 -12.62 -7.00 5.52
C PRO A 9 -11.16 -7.03 5.98
N THR A 10 -10.38 -7.94 5.42
CA THR A 10 -9.02 -8.24 5.87
C THR A 10 -8.04 -8.28 4.71
N LEU A 11 -6.94 -7.56 4.84
CA LEU A 11 -5.78 -7.62 3.94
C LEU A 11 -4.62 -8.36 4.61
N LEU A 12 -3.82 -9.02 3.78
CA LEU A 12 -2.53 -9.59 4.16
C LEU A 12 -1.42 -8.69 3.65
N VAL A 13 -0.47 -8.35 4.54
CA VAL A 13 0.72 -7.54 4.22
C VAL A 13 1.96 -8.31 4.64
N CYS A 14 2.89 -8.55 3.71
CA CYS A 14 4.18 -9.14 4.03
C CYS A 14 5.21 -8.03 4.23
N LEU A 15 5.86 -8.00 5.38
CA LEU A 15 6.83 -7.01 5.77
C LEU A 15 8.18 -7.66 6.10
N ASN A 16 9.25 -7.18 5.46
CA ASN A 16 10.59 -7.67 5.74
C ASN A 16 11.00 -7.32 7.18
N ARG A 17 11.42 -8.31 7.95
CA ARG A 17 11.85 -8.16 9.35
C ARG A 17 13.14 -7.35 9.49
N GLY A 18 13.96 -7.30 8.44
CA GLY A 18 15.16 -6.45 8.36
C GLY A 18 14.87 -4.97 8.02
N SER A 19 13.62 -4.64 7.70
CA SER A 19 13.23 -3.25 7.46
C SER A 19 13.28 -2.43 8.75
N ALA A 20 13.83 -1.22 8.69
CA ALA A 20 13.80 -0.28 9.81
C ALA A 20 12.37 0.04 10.29
N MET A 21 11.39 -0.10 9.41
CA MET A 21 9.97 0.14 9.72
C MET A 21 9.27 -1.02 10.43
N HIS A 22 9.86 -2.23 10.44
CA HIS A 22 9.20 -3.41 11.00
C HIS A 22 8.77 -3.21 12.46
N GLY A 23 9.68 -2.70 13.31
CA GLY A 23 9.37 -2.42 14.71
C GLY A 23 8.32 -1.32 14.89
N VAL A 24 8.30 -0.33 13.99
CA VAL A 24 7.32 0.76 14.01
C VAL A 24 5.91 0.22 13.75
N PHE A 25 5.73 -0.64 12.74
CA PHE A 25 4.44 -1.26 12.46
C PHE A 25 3.93 -2.11 13.64
N GLN A 26 4.82 -2.90 14.24
CA GLN A 26 4.46 -3.71 15.41
C GLN A 26 4.07 -2.86 16.63
N ALA A 27 4.82 -1.79 16.90
CA ALA A 27 4.55 -0.90 18.03
C ALA A 27 3.25 -0.12 17.85
N ASN A 28 2.98 0.38 16.64
CA ASN A 28 1.78 1.17 16.35
C ASN A 28 0.51 0.30 16.25
N GLY A 29 0.64 -0.94 15.82
CA GLY A 29 -0.48 -1.86 15.62
C GLY A 29 -1.46 -1.46 14.52
N ARG A 30 -1.16 -0.41 13.75
CA ARG A 30 -2.00 0.13 12.67
C ARG A 30 -1.21 0.28 11.38
N VAL A 31 -1.90 0.13 10.26
CA VAL A 31 -1.32 0.17 8.91
C VAL A 31 -2.22 0.97 7.98
N CYS A 32 -1.61 1.77 7.11
CA CYS A 32 -2.25 2.29 5.91
C CYS A 32 -1.61 1.65 4.68
N VAL A 33 -2.41 0.97 3.86
CA VAL A 33 -2.00 0.48 2.55
C VAL A 33 -2.38 1.53 1.50
N ASN A 34 -1.39 2.02 0.77
CA ASN A 34 -1.57 3.01 -0.28
C ASN A 34 -1.32 2.34 -1.65
N VAL A 35 -2.35 2.24 -2.47
CA VAL A 35 -2.23 1.73 -3.85
C VAL A 35 -1.88 2.91 -4.76
N LEU A 36 -0.69 2.85 -5.36
CA LEU A 36 -0.14 3.97 -6.11
C LEU A 36 -0.80 4.16 -7.46
N ALA A 37 -0.98 5.42 -7.84
CA ALA A 37 -1.38 5.83 -9.17
C ALA A 37 -0.19 5.86 -10.14
N GLY A 38 -0.45 5.82 -11.44
CA GLY A 38 0.56 5.77 -12.48
C GLY A 38 1.59 6.92 -12.44
N GLU A 39 1.18 8.10 -12.00
CA GLU A 39 2.05 9.27 -11.82
C GLU A 39 2.98 9.18 -10.60
N GLN A 40 2.77 8.21 -9.70
CA GLN A 40 3.53 8.05 -8.45
C GLN A 40 4.72 7.09 -8.56
N GLN A 41 5.24 6.86 -9.76
CA GLN A 41 6.37 5.96 -10.00
C GLN A 41 7.62 6.37 -9.21
N GLU A 42 7.94 7.66 -9.15
CA GLU A 42 9.10 8.16 -8.40
C GLU A 42 8.98 7.83 -6.90
N LEU A 43 7.79 8.00 -6.35
CA LEU A 43 7.49 7.64 -4.96
C LEU A 43 7.71 6.13 -4.73
N ALA A 44 7.27 5.29 -5.66
CA ALA A 44 7.50 3.84 -5.58
C ALA A 44 8.99 3.50 -5.55
N LEU A 45 9.82 4.16 -6.37
CA LEU A 45 11.28 3.98 -6.38
C LEU A 45 11.92 4.35 -5.04
N HIS A 46 11.49 5.45 -4.43
CA HIS A 46 11.98 5.87 -3.11
C HIS A 46 11.68 4.82 -2.05
N PHE A 47 10.45 4.32 -1.99
CA PHE A 47 10.06 3.33 -0.98
C PHE A 47 10.55 1.91 -1.28
N ALA A 48 10.87 1.60 -2.53
CA ALA A 48 11.55 0.36 -2.91
C ALA A 48 13.06 0.36 -2.57
N GLY A 49 13.61 1.49 -2.07
CA GLY A 49 15.02 1.60 -1.73
C GLY A 49 15.94 1.82 -2.94
N ALA A 50 15.39 2.15 -4.11
CA ALA A 50 16.16 2.42 -5.32
C ALA A 50 16.90 3.78 -5.27
N THR A 51 16.51 4.65 -4.35
CA THR A 51 17.13 5.94 -4.11
C THR A 51 17.75 5.98 -2.71
N LYS A 52 18.71 6.90 -2.51
CA LYS A 52 19.43 7.03 -1.22
C LYS A 52 18.75 8.01 -0.25
N VAL A 53 17.48 8.32 -0.45
CA VAL A 53 16.72 9.21 0.43
C VAL A 53 16.46 8.51 1.76
N ALA A 54 16.77 9.20 2.85
CA ALA A 54 16.54 8.68 4.21
C ALA A 54 15.05 8.43 4.47
N MET A 55 14.73 7.38 5.21
CA MET A 55 13.34 7.01 5.50
C MET A 55 12.57 8.17 6.17
N ALA A 56 13.15 8.81 7.16
CA ALA A 56 12.50 9.92 7.85
C ALA A 56 12.19 11.11 6.92
N GLU A 57 13.06 11.40 5.95
CA GLU A 57 12.85 12.46 4.97
C GLU A 57 11.63 12.19 4.06
N ARG A 58 11.40 10.92 3.68
CA ARG A 58 10.27 10.54 2.82
C ARG A 58 8.91 10.92 3.44
N PHE A 59 8.81 10.93 4.76
CA PHE A 59 7.59 11.29 5.47
C PHE A 59 7.43 12.80 5.71
N THR A 60 8.40 13.64 5.32
CA THR A 60 8.27 15.10 5.37
C THR A 60 7.61 15.70 4.12
N TRP A 61 7.50 14.94 3.06
CA TRP A 61 7.00 15.42 1.76
C TRP A 61 5.52 15.80 1.80
N GLU A 62 5.13 16.72 0.93
CA GLU A 62 3.75 17.24 0.82
C GLU A 62 2.73 16.22 0.27
N VAL A 63 3.19 15.06 -0.16
CA VAL A 63 2.33 13.98 -0.69
C VAL A 63 1.44 13.33 0.38
N TRP A 64 1.77 13.52 1.65
CA TRP A 64 1.05 12.93 2.78
C TRP A 64 -0.11 13.80 3.24
N ASP A 65 -1.21 13.15 3.58
CA ASP A 65 -2.36 13.78 4.25
C ASP A 65 -1.99 14.04 5.73
N ARG A 66 -1.89 15.31 6.09
CA ARG A 66 -1.45 15.72 7.44
C ARG A 66 -2.55 15.66 8.50
N ASP A 67 -3.79 15.47 8.07
CA ASP A 67 -4.93 15.34 8.97
C ASP A 67 -5.12 13.89 9.48
N GLN A 68 -4.21 12.99 9.06
CA GLN A 68 -4.23 11.58 9.45
C GLN A 68 -3.06 11.25 10.39
N ASP A 69 -3.32 10.37 11.36
CA ASP A 69 -2.30 9.83 12.27
C ASP A 69 -1.36 8.81 11.62
N LEU A 70 -1.69 8.35 10.42
CA LEU A 70 -0.94 7.39 9.63
C LEU A 70 -0.48 8.02 8.30
N PRO A 71 0.57 7.48 7.68
CA PRO A 71 1.01 7.96 6.36
C PRO A 71 0.01 7.58 5.27
N VAL A 72 -0.98 8.42 5.07
CA VAL A 72 -1.99 8.32 4.02
C VAL A 72 -1.60 9.22 2.86
N LEU A 73 -1.47 8.68 1.66
CA LEU A 73 -1.15 9.45 0.46
C LEU A 73 -2.39 10.19 -0.05
N LYS A 74 -2.22 11.50 -0.35
CA LYS A 74 -3.31 12.36 -0.84
C LYS A 74 -3.89 11.84 -2.16
N ASP A 75 -3.03 11.41 -3.08
CA ASP A 75 -3.37 11.09 -4.47
C ASP A 75 -3.23 9.59 -4.81
N ALA A 76 -3.21 8.72 -3.82
CA ALA A 76 -3.26 7.29 -4.06
C ALA A 76 -4.59 6.88 -4.73
N LEU A 77 -4.56 5.85 -5.55
CA LEU A 77 -5.80 5.29 -6.12
C LEU A 77 -6.72 4.74 -5.05
N VAL A 78 -6.15 4.03 -4.09
CA VAL A 78 -6.84 3.48 -2.93
C VAL A 78 -5.97 3.67 -1.70
N THR A 79 -6.58 4.08 -0.60
CA THR A 79 -5.99 3.98 0.72
C THR A 79 -6.86 3.10 1.60
N ALA A 80 -6.26 2.12 2.26
CA ALA A 80 -6.95 1.24 3.19
C ALA A 80 -6.26 1.31 4.55
N VAL A 81 -6.98 1.78 5.55
CA VAL A 81 -6.50 1.94 6.93
C VAL A 81 -7.08 0.86 7.80
N GLY A 82 -6.25 0.24 8.62
CA GLY A 82 -6.73 -0.80 9.52
C GLY A 82 -5.78 -1.12 10.67
N THR A 83 -6.20 -2.09 11.46
CA THR A 83 -5.52 -2.58 12.66
C THR A 83 -4.92 -3.96 12.41
N ILE A 84 -3.66 -4.16 12.81
CA ILE A 84 -3.00 -5.46 12.75
C ILE A 84 -3.61 -6.37 13.82
N LYS A 85 -4.27 -7.43 13.42
CA LYS A 85 -4.87 -8.42 14.34
C LYS A 85 -3.95 -9.59 14.61
N HIS A 86 -3.20 -10.03 13.60
CA HIS A 86 -2.25 -11.12 13.72
C HIS A 86 -0.96 -10.77 12.99
N ALA A 87 0.17 -11.18 13.55
CA ALA A 87 1.47 -11.08 12.92
C ALA A 87 2.17 -12.45 13.05
N VAL A 88 2.45 -13.07 11.92
CA VAL A 88 3.08 -14.41 11.86
C VAL A 88 4.47 -14.27 11.29
N PRO A 89 5.54 -14.61 12.04
CA PRO A 89 6.88 -14.65 11.49
C PRO A 89 7.01 -15.80 10.48
N MET A 90 7.57 -15.49 9.32
CA MET A 90 7.83 -16.46 8.27
C MET A 90 9.17 -16.16 7.60
N GLY A 91 10.22 -16.85 8.01
CA GLY A 91 11.58 -16.64 7.50
C GLY A 91 12.03 -15.18 7.68
N SER A 92 12.40 -14.52 6.58
CA SER A 92 12.84 -13.12 6.57
C SER A 92 11.72 -12.11 6.73
N HIS A 93 10.46 -12.52 6.74
CA HIS A 93 9.29 -11.65 6.76
C HIS A 93 8.38 -11.92 7.96
N SER A 94 7.54 -10.95 8.26
CA SER A 94 6.31 -11.12 9.03
C SER A 94 5.11 -10.97 8.10
N VAL A 95 4.14 -11.87 8.28
CA VAL A 95 2.84 -11.79 7.59
C VAL A 95 1.86 -11.13 8.54
N LEU A 96 1.37 -9.97 8.15
CA LEU A 96 0.43 -9.17 8.93
C LEU A 96 -0.97 -9.36 8.38
N PHE A 97 -1.92 -9.71 9.26
CA PHE A 97 -3.35 -9.71 8.93
C PHE A 97 -3.97 -8.44 9.48
N VAL A 98 -4.50 -7.62 8.59
CA VAL A 98 -4.96 -6.27 8.90
C VAL A 98 -6.47 -6.18 8.68
N ASP A 99 -7.22 -5.99 9.75
CA ASP A 99 -8.66 -5.67 9.66
C ASP A 99 -8.81 -4.23 9.17
N ILE A 100 -9.50 -4.06 8.06
CA ILE A 100 -9.68 -2.78 7.41
C ILE A 100 -10.88 -2.05 7.99
N GLU A 101 -10.63 -0.84 8.47
CA GLU A 101 -11.62 0.02 9.12
C GLU A 101 -12.12 1.13 8.19
N GLN A 102 -11.25 1.59 7.27
CA GLN A 102 -11.55 2.69 6.37
C GLN A 102 -10.90 2.48 5.01
N ILE A 103 -11.67 2.70 3.95
CA ILE A 103 -11.18 2.70 2.57
C ILE A 103 -11.56 4.02 1.91
N ARG A 104 -10.61 4.62 1.22
CA ARG A 104 -10.82 5.77 0.35
C ARG A 104 -10.35 5.41 -1.06
N THR A 105 -11.16 5.73 -2.05
CA THR A 105 -10.84 5.51 -3.46
C THR A 105 -10.82 6.83 -4.21
N ARG A 106 -9.91 6.95 -5.17
CA ARG A 106 -9.86 8.07 -6.12
C ARG A 106 -10.66 7.71 -7.36
N THR A 107 -11.45 8.65 -7.85
CA THR A 107 -12.16 8.50 -9.13
C THR A 107 -11.19 8.73 -10.27
N GLY A 108 -11.08 7.76 -11.17
CA GLY A 108 -10.22 7.84 -12.36
C GLY A 108 -8.73 7.70 -12.08
N GLY A 109 -7.93 7.74 -13.12
CA GLY A 109 -6.50 7.57 -13.10
C GLY A 109 -6.05 6.20 -13.60
N GLN A 110 -4.74 6.06 -13.81
CA GLN A 110 -4.09 4.83 -14.20
C GLN A 110 -3.49 4.17 -12.97
N SER A 111 -3.50 2.84 -12.90
CA SER A 111 -2.78 2.13 -11.85
C SER A 111 -1.30 1.98 -12.19
N LEU A 112 -0.46 1.92 -11.17
CA LEU A 112 0.97 1.62 -11.29
C LEU A 112 1.21 0.15 -10.98
N VAL A 113 1.79 -0.58 -11.92
CA VAL A 113 2.10 -2.00 -11.79
C VAL A 113 3.59 -2.21 -12.03
N TYR A 114 4.24 -2.97 -11.16
CA TYR A 114 5.61 -3.43 -11.37
C TYR A 114 5.58 -4.85 -11.93
N PHE A 115 5.97 -4.98 -13.19
CA PHE A 115 5.97 -6.25 -13.89
C PHE A 115 7.21 -6.36 -14.80
N ASN A 116 7.82 -7.54 -14.85
CA ASN A 116 8.99 -7.80 -15.67
C ASN A 116 10.12 -6.77 -15.48
N ARG A 117 10.40 -6.42 -14.21
CA ARG A 117 11.45 -5.45 -13.79
C ARG A 117 11.24 -4.03 -14.30
N ALA A 118 10.03 -3.65 -14.65
CA ALA A 118 9.68 -2.31 -15.10
C ALA A 118 8.34 -1.86 -14.52
N PHE A 119 8.16 -0.56 -14.40
CA PHE A 119 6.87 0.01 -14.06
C PHE A 119 6.01 0.17 -15.32
N HIS A 120 4.75 -0.16 -15.17
CA HIS A 120 3.73 -0.05 -16.21
C HIS A 120 2.54 0.73 -15.67
N ARG A 121 1.89 1.50 -16.54
CA ARG A 121 0.62 2.17 -16.25
C ARG A 121 -0.50 1.39 -16.92
N LEU A 122 -1.52 1.05 -16.15
CA LEU A 122 -2.72 0.40 -16.67
C LEU A 122 -3.89 1.35 -16.65
N ASP A 123 -4.54 1.49 -17.80
CA ASP A 123 -5.80 2.21 -17.92
C ASP A 123 -6.95 1.41 -17.34
N ALA A 124 -8.00 2.10 -16.91
CA ALA A 124 -9.22 1.48 -16.42
C ALA A 124 -10.09 0.85 -17.54
N THR A 125 -9.60 0.79 -18.78
CA THR A 125 -10.32 0.22 -19.91
C THR A 125 -10.46 -1.30 -19.73
N PRO A 126 -11.68 -1.84 -19.59
CA PRO A 126 -11.87 -3.27 -19.41
C PRO A 126 -11.53 -4.03 -20.70
N LEU A 127 -10.92 -5.21 -20.56
CA LEU A 127 -10.62 -6.11 -21.68
C LEU A 127 -11.85 -6.89 -22.14
N VAL A 128 -12.92 -6.89 -21.34
CA VAL A 128 -14.19 -7.56 -21.63
C VAL A 128 -15.34 -6.58 -21.59
N PRO A 129 -16.41 -6.78 -22.37
CA PRO A 129 -17.59 -5.92 -22.32
C PRO A 129 -18.19 -5.84 -20.92
N GLU A 130 -18.77 -4.69 -20.60
CA GLU A 130 -19.52 -4.50 -19.38
C GLU A 130 -20.68 -5.51 -19.31
N GLY A 131 -20.80 -6.23 -18.19
CA GLY A 131 -21.78 -7.33 -18.05
C GLY A 131 -21.18 -8.75 -18.20
N ALA A 132 -19.96 -8.89 -18.73
CA ALA A 132 -19.23 -10.16 -18.82
C ALA A 132 -18.20 -10.34 -17.69
N ARG A 133 -18.30 -9.57 -16.61
CA ARG A 133 -17.40 -9.67 -15.44
C ARG A 133 -17.84 -10.83 -14.56
N PRO A 134 -16.88 -11.62 -14.03
CA PRO A 134 -17.20 -12.68 -13.08
C PRO A 134 -17.78 -12.13 -11.78
#